data_086f6a333326ae7593513aee28c6cb28
#
_entry.id   086f6a333326ae7593513aee28c6cb28
#
_cell.length_a   1.000
_cell.length_b   1.000
_cell.length_c   1.000
_cell.angle_alpha   90.00
_cell.angle_beta   90.00
_cell.angle_gamma   90.00
#
_symmetry.space_group_name_H-M   'P 1'
#
loop_
_entity.id
_entity.type
_entity.pdbx_description
1 polymer ?
#
loop_
_entity_poly.entity_id
_entity_poly.type
_entity_poly.pdbx_seq_one_letter_code
_entity_poly.pdbx_strand_id
1 'polypeptide(L)'
;MHVTVECNRESYDYYLSPVFAQFPTLEAALLQDFKIYKETGKLPDYFGRDTAYDRPDDIQDSGLWHIHLSLGGDKFKDQAIAGQDQKTIQWNRTSDTALVYARGLIDENSYSLIAVFTPPAHNKAQNYDRMRILAGYARTFSLNI
;
A
#
# COMPACT_ATOMS: atom_id res chain seq x y z
N MET A 1 11.96 1.81 17.07
CA MET A 1 10.85 2.64 16.62
C MET A 1 9.57 1.81 16.63
N HIS A 2 8.52 2.34 17.22
CA HIS A 2 7.23 1.65 17.30
C HIS A 2 6.29 2.17 16.20
N VAL A 3 5.86 1.28 15.33
CA VAL A 3 4.93 1.58 14.24
C VAL A 3 3.58 0.93 14.52
N THR A 4 2.51 1.68 14.32
CA THR A 4 1.13 1.18 14.41
C THR A 4 0.55 1.07 13.01
N VAL A 5 -0.02 -0.09 12.69
CA VAL A 5 -0.67 -0.35 11.40
C VAL A 5 -2.05 -0.91 11.65
N GLU A 6 -3.06 -0.28 11.05
CA GLU A 6 -4.45 -0.75 11.14
C GLU A 6 -5.10 -0.69 9.76
N CYS A 7 -6.06 -1.58 9.53
CA CYS A 7 -6.94 -1.45 8.36
C CYS A 7 -7.89 -0.27 8.59
N ASN A 8 -8.11 0.52 7.55
CA ASN A 8 -9.04 1.64 7.61
C ASN A 8 -10.48 1.14 7.80
N ARG A 9 -11.17 1.64 8.82
CA ARG A 9 -12.51 1.17 9.16
C ARG A 9 -13.55 1.58 8.11
N GLU A 10 -13.42 2.78 7.55
CA GLU A 10 -14.39 3.32 6.60
C GLU A 10 -14.31 2.62 5.24
N SER A 11 -13.12 2.19 4.83
CA SER A 11 -12.90 1.54 3.54
C SER A 11 -12.93 0.01 3.60
N TYR A 12 -12.91 -0.58 4.79
CA TYR A 12 -12.67 -2.01 4.99
C TYR A 12 -13.65 -2.90 4.22
N ASP A 13 -14.94 -2.66 4.38
CA ASP A 13 -15.95 -3.57 3.83
C ASP A 13 -15.97 -3.58 2.30
N TYR A 14 -15.66 -2.45 1.68
CA TYR A 14 -15.74 -2.31 0.24
C TYR A 14 -14.39 -2.54 -0.48
N TYR A 15 -13.28 -2.11 0.13
CA TYR A 15 -11.98 -2.09 -0.55
C TYR A 15 -10.96 -3.09 -0.01
N LEU A 16 -11.19 -3.69 1.14
CA LEU A 16 -10.26 -4.65 1.75
C LEU A 16 -10.88 -6.03 1.93
N SER A 17 -12.06 -6.10 2.54
CA SER A 17 -12.69 -7.37 2.90
C SER A 17 -12.87 -8.32 1.71
N PRO A 18 -13.31 -7.87 0.51
CA PRO A 18 -13.45 -8.79 -0.62
C PRO A 18 -12.13 -9.43 -1.05
N VAL A 19 -11.03 -8.69 -0.95
CA VAL A 19 -9.70 -9.23 -1.28
C VAL A 19 -9.22 -10.20 -0.21
N PHE A 20 -9.45 -9.89 1.06
CA PHE A 20 -9.09 -10.79 2.16
C PHE A 20 -9.93 -12.07 2.17
N ALA A 21 -11.16 -12.02 1.66
CA ALA A 21 -11.95 -13.24 1.45
C ALA A 21 -11.35 -14.15 0.37
N GLN A 22 -10.76 -13.56 -0.66
CA GLN A 22 -10.07 -14.28 -1.73
C GLN A 22 -8.71 -14.82 -1.29
N PHE A 23 -8.02 -14.09 -0.41
CA PHE A 23 -6.70 -14.46 0.12
C PHE A 23 -6.76 -14.46 1.66
N PRO A 24 -7.25 -15.57 2.28
CA PRO A 24 -7.61 -15.56 3.71
C PRO A 24 -6.47 -15.26 4.68
N THR A 25 -5.21 -15.50 4.30
CA THR A 25 -4.05 -15.23 5.16
C THR A 25 -3.47 -13.82 4.95
N LEU A 26 -3.97 -13.08 3.96
CA LEU A 26 -3.35 -11.83 3.52
C LEU A 26 -3.48 -10.72 4.55
N GLU A 27 -4.63 -10.58 5.21
CA GLU A 27 -4.84 -9.50 6.17
C GLU A 27 -3.81 -9.53 7.30
N ALA A 28 -3.65 -10.68 7.95
CA ALA A 28 -2.69 -10.85 9.04
C ALA A 28 -1.25 -10.65 8.54
N ALA A 29 -0.92 -11.18 7.36
CA ALA A 29 0.39 -11.05 6.76
C ALA A 29 0.71 -9.59 6.45
N LEU A 30 -0.23 -8.85 5.83
CA LEU A 30 -0.01 -7.44 5.51
C LEU A 30 0.20 -6.60 6.75
N LEU A 31 -0.61 -6.77 7.78
CA LEU A 31 -0.47 -6.00 9.01
C LEU A 31 0.90 -6.22 9.66
N GLN A 32 1.34 -7.47 9.73
CA GLN A 32 2.63 -7.80 10.33
C GLN A 32 3.79 -7.37 9.45
N ASP A 33 3.77 -7.70 8.17
CA ASP A 33 4.88 -7.45 7.25
C ASP A 33 5.04 -5.97 6.96
N PHE A 34 3.94 -5.21 6.83
CA PHE A 34 3.99 -3.77 6.65
C PHE A 34 4.61 -3.09 7.88
N LYS A 35 4.23 -3.52 9.08
CA LYS A 35 4.80 -3.00 10.31
C LYS A 35 6.31 -3.22 10.36
N ILE A 36 6.77 -4.43 10.10
CA ILE A 36 8.21 -4.77 10.09
C ILE A 36 8.94 -3.96 9.01
N TYR A 37 8.35 -3.85 7.83
CA TYR A 37 8.90 -3.07 6.72
C TYR A 37 9.12 -1.61 7.10
N LYS A 38 8.13 -0.97 7.74
CA LYS A 38 8.25 0.43 8.15
C LYS A 38 9.17 0.61 9.37
N GLU A 39 9.23 -0.36 10.29
CA GLU A 39 10.09 -0.29 11.47
C GLU A 39 11.56 -0.53 11.14
N THR A 40 11.85 -1.48 10.26
CA THR A 40 13.21 -2.01 10.05
C THR A 40 13.76 -1.78 8.66
N GLY A 41 12.91 -1.43 7.69
CA GLY A 41 13.30 -1.37 6.28
C GLY A 41 13.40 -2.74 5.60
N LYS A 42 13.10 -3.83 6.30
CA LYS A 42 13.15 -5.18 5.72
C LYS A 42 12.05 -5.32 4.67
N LEU A 43 12.43 -5.61 3.43
CA LEU A 43 11.52 -5.71 2.30
C LEU A 43 10.92 -7.12 2.19
N PRO A 44 9.61 -7.29 2.37
CA PRO A 44 8.96 -8.57 2.09
C PRO A 44 9.10 -8.93 0.60
N ASP A 45 9.20 -10.23 0.30
CA ASP A 45 9.40 -10.68 -1.08
C ASP A 45 8.20 -10.43 -2.01
N TYR A 46 7.00 -10.18 -1.45
CA TYR A 46 5.82 -9.85 -2.23
C TYR A 46 5.51 -8.34 -2.28
N PHE A 47 6.35 -7.50 -1.67
CA PHE A 47 6.26 -6.03 -1.77
C PHE A 47 7.15 -5.53 -2.89
N GLY A 48 6.60 -4.66 -3.73
CA GLY A 48 7.33 -4.02 -4.80
C GLY A 48 7.42 -2.51 -4.62
N ARG A 49 7.40 -1.80 -5.75
CA ARG A 49 7.55 -0.35 -5.78
C ARG A 49 6.56 0.33 -4.84
N ASP A 50 7.08 1.23 -4.00
CA ASP A 50 6.34 1.98 -3.00
C ASP A 50 6.46 3.46 -3.32
N THR A 51 5.37 4.10 -3.70
CA THR A 51 5.40 5.49 -4.15
C THR A 51 4.04 6.18 -3.92
N ALA A 52 4.08 7.51 -3.82
CA ALA A 52 2.87 8.32 -3.69
C ALA A 52 2.11 8.35 -5.02
N TYR A 53 0.78 8.49 -4.92
CA TYR A 53 -0.01 8.90 -6.07
C TYR A 53 0.25 10.39 -6.33
N ASP A 54 0.67 10.73 -7.53
CA ASP A 54 1.12 12.08 -7.86
C ASP A 54 0.15 12.88 -8.73
N ARG A 55 -0.98 12.30 -9.11
CA ARG A 55 -1.99 12.94 -9.95
C ARG A 55 -3.40 12.49 -9.62
N PRO A 56 -4.39 13.38 -9.76
CA PRO A 56 -4.26 14.85 -9.87
C PRO A 56 -3.81 15.47 -8.54
N ASP A 57 -3.63 16.78 -8.50
CA ASP A 57 -3.05 17.48 -7.34
C ASP A 57 -3.76 17.21 -6.02
N ASP A 58 -5.08 17.14 -6.02
CA ASP A 58 -5.86 16.87 -4.81
C ASP A 58 -5.63 15.45 -4.29
N ILE A 59 -5.37 14.50 -5.16
CA ILE A 59 -5.01 13.12 -4.75
C ILE A 59 -3.58 13.12 -4.19
N GLN A 60 -2.65 13.79 -4.84
CA GLN A 60 -1.28 13.93 -4.31
C GLN A 60 -1.29 14.56 -2.92
N ASP A 61 -2.05 15.64 -2.74
CA ASP A 61 -2.12 16.37 -1.47
C ASP A 61 -2.79 15.58 -0.35
N SER A 62 -3.58 14.55 -0.68
CA SER A 62 -4.23 13.69 0.31
C SER A 62 -3.26 12.79 1.07
N GLY A 63 -2.07 12.56 0.53
CA GLY A 63 -1.09 11.67 1.13
C GLY A 63 -1.34 10.18 0.88
N LEU A 64 -2.07 9.84 -0.20
CA LEU A 64 -2.22 8.44 -0.61
C LEU A 64 -0.94 7.90 -1.22
N TRP A 65 -0.49 6.77 -0.71
CA TRP A 65 0.64 6.00 -1.22
C TRP A 65 0.19 4.63 -1.67
N HIS A 66 0.99 3.96 -2.47
CA HIS A 66 0.73 2.59 -2.86
C HIS A 66 2.00 1.77 -3.00
N ILE A 67 1.87 0.48 -2.68
CA ILE A 67 2.93 -0.51 -2.85
C ILE A 67 2.42 -1.54 -3.85
N HIS A 68 3.22 -1.83 -4.88
CA HIS A 68 2.93 -2.94 -5.80
C HIS A 68 3.05 -4.26 -5.04
N LEU A 69 2.07 -5.15 -5.21
CA LEU A 69 2.05 -6.45 -4.55
C LEU A 69 2.09 -7.58 -5.57
N SER A 70 2.73 -8.68 -5.17
CA SER A 70 2.64 -9.96 -5.88
C SER A 70 1.91 -10.96 -5.00
N LEU A 71 0.67 -11.28 -5.34
CA LEU A 71 -0.21 -12.14 -4.56
C LEU A 71 -0.33 -13.54 -5.17
N GLY A 72 -0.91 -14.47 -4.39
CA GLY A 72 -1.20 -15.82 -4.87
C GLY A 72 0.00 -16.75 -4.97
N GLY A 73 1.08 -16.43 -4.22
CA GLY A 73 2.30 -17.24 -4.26
C GLY A 73 3.28 -16.88 -5.36
N ASP A 74 2.89 -15.97 -6.26
CA ASP A 74 3.80 -15.41 -7.24
C ASP A 74 4.82 -14.51 -6.54
N LYS A 75 6.03 -14.48 -7.07
CA LYS A 75 7.08 -13.61 -6.56
C LYS A 75 7.60 -12.71 -7.66
N PHE A 76 8.07 -11.53 -7.28
CA PHE A 76 8.75 -10.65 -8.21
C PHE A 76 10.01 -11.34 -8.74
N LYS A 77 10.22 -11.23 -10.06
CA LYS A 77 11.44 -11.74 -10.71
C LYS A 77 12.48 -10.64 -10.73
N ASP A 78 13.34 -10.64 -9.71
CA ASP A 78 14.40 -9.65 -9.63
C ASP A 78 15.52 -10.01 -10.59
N GLN A 79 16.13 -8.96 -11.20
CA GLN A 79 17.35 -9.15 -11.99
C GLN A 79 18.52 -9.33 -11.03
N ALA A 80 19.28 -10.41 -11.23
CA ALA A 80 20.48 -10.68 -10.43
C ALA A 80 21.64 -9.83 -10.96
N ILE A 81 21.66 -8.56 -10.58
CA ILE A 81 22.77 -7.63 -10.92
C ILE A 81 23.62 -7.45 -9.68
N ALA A 82 24.89 -7.79 -9.78
CA ALA A 82 25.85 -7.65 -8.68
C ALA A 82 25.96 -6.18 -8.24
N GLY A 83 25.87 -5.94 -6.93
CA GLY A 83 25.97 -4.61 -6.34
C GLY A 83 24.70 -3.77 -6.42
N GLN A 84 23.59 -4.33 -6.88
CA GLN A 84 22.30 -3.64 -6.88
C GLN A 84 21.76 -3.48 -5.46
N ASP A 85 21.41 -2.25 -5.06
CA ASP A 85 20.86 -2.00 -3.73
C ASP A 85 19.37 -2.34 -3.62
N GLN A 86 18.87 -2.43 -2.38
CA GLN A 86 17.49 -2.78 -2.11
C GLN A 86 16.50 -1.78 -2.72
N LYS A 87 16.82 -0.49 -2.72
CA LYS A 87 15.93 0.54 -3.29
C LYS A 87 15.72 0.34 -4.78
N THR A 88 16.78 0.01 -5.51
CA THR A 88 16.72 -0.25 -6.95
C THR A 88 15.93 -1.52 -7.22
N ILE A 89 16.18 -2.58 -6.45
CA ILE A 89 15.43 -3.84 -6.58
C ILE A 89 13.94 -3.58 -6.37
N GLN A 90 13.59 -2.89 -5.29
CA GLN A 90 12.19 -2.59 -4.97
C GLN A 90 11.53 -1.71 -6.04
N TRP A 91 12.23 -0.70 -6.54
CA TRP A 91 11.73 0.19 -7.59
C TRP A 91 11.37 -0.57 -8.86
N ASN A 92 12.14 -1.59 -9.20
CA ASN A 92 11.93 -2.40 -10.40
C ASN A 92 10.83 -3.48 -10.23
N ARG A 93 10.35 -3.69 -9.01
CA ARG A 93 9.25 -4.63 -8.75
C ARG A 93 7.92 -3.96 -9.01
N THR A 94 7.35 -4.18 -10.19
CA THR A 94 6.05 -3.63 -10.59
C THR A 94 5.04 -4.72 -10.85
N SER A 95 3.77 -4.44 -10.60
CA SER A 95 2.66 -5.35 -10.83
C SER A 95 1.39 -4.56 -11.05
N ASP A 96 0.30 -5.27 -11.38
CA ASP A 96 -1.03 -4.66 -11.52
C ASP A 96 -1.92 -4.95 -10.30
N THR A 97 -1.30 -5.10 -9.14
CA THR A 97 -1.96 -5.22 -7.83
C THR A 97 -1.29 -4.22 -6.89
N ALA A 98 -2.07 -3.50 -6.10
CA ALA A 98 -1.53 -2.44 -5.26
C ALA A 98 -2.20 -2.39 -3.89
N LEU A 99 -1.39 -2.23 -2.84
CA LEU A 99 -1.85 -1.85 -1.51
C LEU A 99 -1.84 -0.33 -1.41
N VAL A 100 -3.00 0.26 -1.15
CA VAL A 100 -3.15 1.71 -0.96
C VAL A 100 -3.17 2.02 0.53
N TYR A 101 -2.35 2.97 0.95
CA TYR A 101 -2.23 3.31 2.37
C TYR A 101 -1.97 4.80 2.58
N ALA A 102 -2.11 5.23 3.84
CA ALA A 102 -1.80 6.59 4.27
C ALA A 102 -1.02 6.55 5.57
N ARG A 103 -0.27 7.63 5.83
CA ARG A 103 0.53 7.85 7.03
C ARG A 103 -0.07 8.99 7.83
N GLY A 104 -0.04 8.89 9.17
CA GLY A 104 -0.46 9.97 10.04
C GLY A 104 0.41 11.20 9.90
N LEU A 105 -0.19 12.39 9.96
CA LEU A 105 0.54 13.67 9.95
C LEU A 105 1.06 14.02 11.33
N ILE A 106 0.25 13.81 12.36
CA ILE A 106 0.63 14.09 13.74
C ILE A 106 1.50 12.97 14.29
N ASP A 107 1.05 11.71 14.15
CA ASP A 107 1.84 10.54 14.50
C ASP A 107 2.36 9.90 13.22
N GLU A 108 3.59 10.24 12.85
CA GLU A 108 4.23 9.75 11.63
C GLU A 108 4.55 8.26 11.66
N ASN A 109 4.41 7.60 12.81
CA ASN A 109 4.59 6.16 12.95
C ASN A 109 3.29 5.38 12.90
N SER A 110 2.17 6.04 12.58
CA SER A 110 0.87 5.41 12.40
C SER A 110 0.49 5.35 10.93
N TYR A 111 -0.01 4.18 10.51
CA TYR A 111 -0.38 3.91 9.12
C TYR A 111 -1.77 3.30 9.05
N SER A 112 -2.52 3.67 8.02
CA SER A 112 -3.84 3.10 7.70
C SER A 112 -3.78 2.40 6.36
N LEU A 113 -4.09 1.11 6.34
CA LEU A 113 -4.24 0.35 5.09
C LEU A 113 -5.66 0.58 4.57
N ILE A 114 -5.78 1.19 3.39
CA ILE A 114 -7.06 1.72 2.90
C ILE A 114 -7.72 0.80 1.88
N ALA A 115 -6.95 0.27 0.94
CA ALA A 115 -7.49 -0.55 -0.13
C ALA A 115 -6.44 -1.52 -0.67
N VAL A 116 -6.90 -2.65 -1.22
CA VAL A 116 -6.08 -3.47 -2.09
C VAL A 116 -6.76 -3.50 -3.45
N PHE A 117 -6.11 -2.95 -4.46
CA PHE A 117 -6.57 -3.02 -5.84
C PHE A 117 -6.01 -4.29 -6.48
N THR A 118 -6.91 -5.22 -6.82
CA THR A 118 -6.56 -6.36 -7.67
C THR A 118 -6.56 -5.93 -9.14
N PRO A 119 -5.99 -6.72 -10.06
CA PRO A 119 -5.96 -6.32 -11.46
C PRO A 119 -7.35 -5.96 -12.02
N PRO A 120 -7.49 -4.90 -12.78
CA PRO A 120 -6.46 -3.96 -13.27
C PRO A 120 -6.26 -2.77 -12.31
N ALA A 121 -5.25 -2.84 -11.45
CA ALA A 121 -5.01 -1.83 -10.42
C ALA A 121 -4.70 -0.45 -11.01
N HIS A 122 -3.94 -0.39 -12.09
CA HIS A 122 -3.62 0.88 -12.76
C HIS A 122 -4.88 1.58 -13.27
N ASN A 123 -5.80 0.83 -13.89
CA ASN A 123 -7.07 1.37 -14.38
C ASN A 123 -7.96 1.84 -13.23
N LYS A 124 -7.97 1.09 -12.13
CA LYS A 124 -8.75 1.47 -10.93
C LYS A 124 -8.23 2.78 -10.35
N ALA A 125 -6.92 2.98 -10.33
CA ALA A 125 -6.30 4.20 -9.82
C ALA A 125 -6.51 5.40 -10.75
N GLN A 126 -6.88 5.20 -12.01
CA GLN A 126 -7.22 6.28 -12.94
C GLN A 126 -8.67 6.75 -12.79
N ASN A 127 -9.50 6.04 -12.04
CA ASN A 127 -10.87 6.47 -11.77
C ASN A 127 -10.85 7.56 -10.69
N TYR A 128 -11.04 8.81 -11.12
CA TYR A 128 -10.95 9.97 -10.23
C TYR A 128 -11.98 9.91 -9.10
N ASP A 129 -13.22 9.50 -9.38
CA ASP A 129 -14.25 9.42 -8.35
C ASP A 129 -13.88 8.43 -7.25
N ARG A 130 -13.35 7.28 -7.63
CA ARG A 130 -12.83 6.29 -6.67
C ARG A 130 -11.68 6.87 -5.86
N MET A 131 -10.69 7.44 -6.53
CA MET A 131 -9.50 7.96 -5.86
C MET A 131 -9.84 9.12 -4.93
N ARG A 132 -10.82 9.95 -5.29
CA ARG A 132 -11.29 11.04 -4.43
C ARG A 132 -11.91 10.50 -3.12
N ILE A 133 -12.64 9.41 -3.19
CA ILE A 133 -13.20 8.74 -2.01
C ILE A 133 -12.08 8.23 -1.11
N LEU A 134 -11.10 7.53 -1.69
CA LEU A 134 -9.96 7.01 -0.92
C LEU A 134 -9.12 8.15 -0.34
N ALA A 135 -8.95 9.23 -1.07
CA ALA A 135 -8.27 10.44 -0.60
C ALA A 135 -8.99 11.05 0.61
N GLY A 136 -10.31 11.00 0.64
CA GLY A 136 -11.10 11.43 1.79
C GLY A 136 -10.80 10.59 3.04
N TYR A 137 -10.72 9.28 2.89
CA TYR A 137 -10.33 8.40 4.00
C TYR A 137 -8.91 8.68 4.49
N ALA A 138 -7.98 8.92 3.57
CA ALA A 138 -6.59 9.25 3.91
C ALA A 138 -6.51 10.56 4.71
N ARG A 139 -7.23 11.60 4.27
CA ARG A 139 -7.25 12.90 4.96
C ARG A 139 -7.86 12.78 6.35
N THR A 140 -8.97 12.06 6.49
CA THR A 140 -9.62 11.84 7.79
C THR A 140 -8.66 11.15 8.74
N PHE A 141 -7.97 10.11 8.28
CA PHE A 141 -6.98 9.41 9.10
C PHE A 141 -5.82 10.32 9.48
N SER A 142 -5.19 10.97 8.50
CA SER A 142 -3.96 11.73 8.74
C SER A 142 -4.17 12.96 9.63
N LEU A 143 -5.36 13.57 9.59
CA LEU A 143 -5.66 14.73 10.43
C LEU A 143 -6.02 14.37 11.86
N ASN A 144 -6.41 13.13 12.14
CA ASN A 144 -6.86 12.68 13.45
C ASN A 144 -5.81 11.84 14.20
N ILE A 145 -4.68 11.54 13.55
CA ILE A 145 -3.61 10.72 14.14
C ILE A 145 -2.30 11.50 14.22
#